data_40b8f182524b71f10445f743ce6cd79b
#
_entry.id   40b8f182524b71f10445f743ce6cd79b
#
_cell.length_a   1.000
_cell.length_b   1.000
_cell.length_c   1.000
_cell.angle_alpha   90.00
_cell.angle_beta   90.00
_cell.angle_gamma   90.00
#
_symmetry.space_group_name_H-M   'P 1'
#
loop_
_entity.id
_entity.type
_entity.pdbx_description
1 polymer ?
#
loop_
_entity_poly.entity_id
_entity_poly.type
_entity_poly.pdbx_seq_one_letter_code
_entity_poly.pdbx_strand_id
1 'polypeptide(L)'
;MLPGAAEKASLGDIYFPAVDDNAKEQIMSALRVSDQEESIIGLCGPDKRVNHSVITAIRRAERDQLFQKIVTAIVTKKLDITNIQRQIGDDIDLNFDDKMNLTESTFCMCFGNNKRMTTAERASLLCAKMKKLQTVLVVLFDLHGRLDLGEIGIPFGEDHNGCKILLTSSSLEVLSKQMKVHKLIQISER
;
A
#
# COMPACT_ATOMS: atom_id res chain seq x y z
N MET A 1 -47.72 20.03 -37.48
CA MET A 1 -46.92 20.90 -36.61
C MET A 1 -46.55 20.08 -35.37
N LEU A 2 -45.39 19.55 -35.35
CA LEU A 2 -44.90 18.78 -34.19
C LEU A 2 -43.71 19.50 -33.60
N PRO A 3 -43.61 19.62 -32.27
CA PRO A 3 -42.43 20.18 -31.57
C PRO A 3 -41.32 19.15 -31.47
N GLY A 4 -40.11 19.65 -31.54
CA GLY A 4 -38.87 18.92 -31.59
C GLY A 4 -38.64 17.98 -30.43
N ALA A 5 -38.03 16.87 -30.76
CA ALA A 5 -37.46 15.92 -29.85
C ALA A 5 -36.31 16.55 -29.07
N ALA A 6 -36.41 16.54 -27.75
CA ALA A 6 -35.34 16.87 -26.87
C ALA A 6 -34.20 15.83 -27.01
N GLU A 7 -33.12 16.26 -27.59
CA GLU A 7 -31.89 15.51 -27.70
C GLU A 7 -31.34 15.25 -26.28
N LYS A 8 -31.41 14.02 -25.84
CA LYS A 8 -30.74 13.57 -24.60
C LYS A 8 -29.25 13.69 -24.85
N ALA A 9 -28.62 14.65 -24.18
CA ALA A 9 -27.18 14.71 -24.07
C ALA A 9 -26.69 13.38 -23.48
N SER A 10 -26.07 12.58 -24.33
CA SER A 10 -25.30 11.41 -23.96
C SER A 10 -24.18 11.88 -23.02
N LEU A 11 -24.14 11.35 -21.80
CA LEU A 11 -22.94 11.49 -20.95
C LEU A 11 -21.77 10.96 -21.78
N GLY A 12 -20.88 11.87 -22.20
CA GLY A 12 -19.73 11.52 -22.99
C GLY A 12 -18.98 10.36 -22.38
N ASP A 13 -18.62 9.41 -23.22
CA ASP A 13 -17.76 8.30 -22.91
C ASP A 13 -16.51 8.84 -22.20
N ILE A 14 -16.43 8.64 -20.88
CA ILE A 14 -15.19 8.84 -20.15
C ILE A 14 -14.27 7.76 -20.66
N TYR A 15 -13.38 8.12 -21.57
CA TYR A 15 -12.33 7.25 -22.09
C TYR A 15 -11.41 6.88 -20.93
N PHE A 16 -11.65 5.75 -20.32
CA PHE A 16 -10.67 5.11 -19.44
C PHE A 16 -9.58 4.55 -20.36
N PRO A 17 -8.33 5.01 -20.26
CA PRO A 17 -7.25 4.41 -21.03
C PRO A 17 -7.24 2.92 -20.76
N ALA A 18 -7.14 2.13 -21.82
CA ALA A 18 -7.09 0.67 -21.73
C ALA A 18 -6.05 0.29 -20.67
N VAL A 19 -6.51 -0.42 -19.64
CA VAL A 19 -5.61 -0.97 -18.61
C VAL A 19 -4.64 -1.87 -19.34
N ASP A 20 -3.35 -1.73 -19.06
CA ASP A 20 -2.36 -2.70 -19.56
C ASP A 20 -2.66 -4.05 -18.88
N ASP A 21 -3.45 -4.88 -19.57
CA ASP A 21 -3.86 -6.20 -19.06
C ASP A 21 -2.64 -7.07 -18.72
N ASN A 22 -1.53 -6.86 -19.42
CA ASN A 22 -0.28 -7.54 -19.14
C ASN A 22 0.31 -7.11 -17.79
N ALA A 23 0.35 -5.81 -17.49
CA ALA A 23 0.84 -5.31 -16.20
C ALA A 23 -0.02 -5.83 -15.05
N LYS A 24 -1.33 -5.82 -15.21
CA LYS A 24 -2.28 -6.35 -14.22
C LYS A 24 -2.07 -7.84 -13.95
N GLU A 25 -1.89 -8.66 -14.98
CA GLU A 25 -1.63 -10.09 -14.80
C GLU A 25 -0.25 -10.34 -14.17
N GLN A 26 0.77 -9.53 -14.49
CA GLN A 26 2.09 -9.60 -13.83
C GLN A 26 1.98 -9.24 -12.34
N ILE A 27 1.22 -8.21 -11.98
CA ILE A 27 0.97 -7.85 -10.58
C ILE A 27 0.27 -9.01 -9.87
N MET A 28 -0.83 -9.52 -10.42
CA MET A 28 -1.59 -10.61 -9.83
C MET A 28 -0.77 -11.89 -9.67
N SER A 29 0.06 -12.22 -10.67
CA SER A 29 1.00 -13.33 -10.58
C SER A 29 1.97 -13.15 -9.41
N ALA A 30 2.58 -11.97 -9.28
CA ALA A 30 3.50 -11.66 -8.19
C ALA A 30 2.83 -11.70 -6.81
N LEU A 31 1.57 -11.25 -6.71
CA LEU A 31 0.82 -11.29 -5.45
C LEU A 31 0.44 -12.70 -5.01
N ARG A 32 0.23 -13.63 -5.96
CA ARG A 32 -0.14 -15.03 -5.68
C ARG A 32 1.04 -15.94 -5.33
N VAL A 33 2.26 -15.56 -5.71
CA VAL A 33 3.46 -16.34 -5.38
C VAL A 33 3.66 -16.30 -3.86
N SER A 34 3.67 -17.47 -3.22
CA SER A 34 3.90 -17.59 -1.76
C SER A 34 5.37 -17.50 -1.38
N ASP A 35 6.26 -17.26 -2.33
CA ASP A 35 7.69 -17.29 -2.10
C ASP A 35 8.15 -16.12 -1.23
N GLN A 36 8.94 -16.44 -0.21
CA GLN A 36 9.52 -15.46 0.71
C GLN A 36 10.51 -14.55 -0.01
N GLU A 37 11.13 -15.04 -1.08
CA GLU A 37 12.11 -14.29 -1.87
C GLU A 37 11.49 -13.16 -2.69
N GLU A 38 10.17 -13.18 -2.96
CA GLU A 38 9.47 -12.13 -3.73
C GLU A 38 8.47 -11.35 -2.85
N SER A 39 8.86 -10.94 -1.65
CA SER A 39 7.96 -10.20 -0.75
C SER A 39 7.80 -8.73 -1.10
N ILE A 40 8.78 -8.10 -1.77
CA ILE A 40 8.76 -6.68 -2.15
C ILE A 40 8.69 -6.55 -3.68
N ILE A 41 7.58 -6.00 -4.15
CA ILE A 41 7.26 -5.81 -5.57
C ILE A 41 7.27 -4.30 -5.88
N GLY A 42 7.97 -3.90 -6.92
CA GLY A 42 8.02 -2.52 -7.40
C GLY A 42 7.31 -2.36 -8.74
N LEU A 43 6.49 -1.32 -8.86
CA LEU A 43 5.90 -0.87 -10.11
C LEU A 43 6.46 0.48 -10.52
N CYS A 44 7.07 0.54 -11.69
CA CYS A 44 7.63 1.75 -12.28
C CYS A 44 6.86 2.15 -13.53
N GLY A 45 6.53 3.43 -13.63
CA GLY A 45 5.88 3.99 -14.82
C GLY A 45 5.16 5.30 -14.52
N PRO A 46 4.37 5.82 -15.49
CA PRO A 46 3.58 7.03 -15.28
C PRO A 46 2.57 6.86 -14.15
N ASP A 47 2.56 7.78 -13.19
CA ASP A 47 1.79 7.71 -11.94
C ASP A 47 0.32 7.31 -12.15
N LYS A 48 -0.37 7.93 -13.10
CA LYS A 48 -1.79 7.64 -13.38
C LYS A 48 -2.03 6.20 -13.82
N ARG A 49 -1.14 5.65 -14.65
CA ARG A 49 -1.27 4.27 -15.15
C ARG A 49 -0.89 3.25 -14.10
N VAL A 50 0.21 3.51 -13.40
CA VAL A 50 0.67 2.68 -12.29
C VAL A 50 -0.42 2.60 -11.23
N ASN A 51 -0.92 3.73 -10.76
CA ASN A 51 -1.93 3.79 -9.73
C ASN A 51 -3.23 3.10 -10.17
N HIS A 52 -3.67 3.27 -11.43
CA HIS A 52 -4.83 2.58 -11.97
C HIS A 52 -4.65 1.04 -12.00
N SER A 53 -3.48 0.58 -12.47
CA SER A 53 -3.15 -0.85 -12.50
C SER A 53 -3.12 -1.46 -11.11
N VAL A 54 -2.54 -0.75 -10.14
CA VAL A 54 -2.48 -1.17 -8.73
C VAL A 54 -3.88 -1.24 -8.12
N ILE A 55 -4.70 -0.19 -8.27
CA ILE A 55 -6.07 -0.16 -7.75
C ILE A 55 -6.90 -1.31 -8.33
N THR A 56 -6.74 -1.60 -9.62
CA THR A 56 -7.43 -2.72 -10.27
C THR A 56 -6.97 -4.07 -9.71
N ALA A 57 -5.65 -4.22 -9.47
CA ALA A 57 -5.09 -5.43 -8.87
C ALA A 57 -5.55 -5.61 -7.41
N ILE A 58 -5.60 -4.53 -6.62
CA ILE A 58 -6.11 -4.55 -5.25
C ILE A 58 -7.56 -5.05 -5.23
N ARG A 59 -8.45 -4.47 -6.04
CA ARG A 59 -9.86 -4.89 -6.13
C ARG A 59 -10.00 -6.37 -6.52
N ARG A 60 -9.11 -6.87 -7.38
CA ARG A 60 -9.10 -8.29 -7.73
C ARG A 60 -8.59 -9.16 -6.58
N ALA A 61 -7.53 -8.74 -5.91
CA ALA A 61 -6.99 -9.43 -4.73
C ALA A 61 -8.00 -9.50 -3.57
N GLU A 62 -8.78 -8.44 -3.35
CA GLU A 62 -9.90 -8.40 -2.39
C GLU A 62 -10.99 -9.41 -2.77
N ARG A 63 -11.44 -9.38 -4.02
CA ARG A 63 -12.47 -10.32 -4.52
C ARG A 63 -12.02 -11.77 -4.44
N ASP A 64 -10.76 -12.05 -4.77
CA ASP A 64 -10.15 -13.38 -4.72
C ASP A 64 -9.73 -13.78 -3.29
N GLN A 65 -9.92 -12.89 -2.29
CA GLN A 65 -9.56 -13.08 -0.88
C GLN A 65 -8.10 -13.53 -0.67
N LEU A 66 -7.16 -12.95 -1.44
CA LEU A 66 -5.75 -13.32 -1.39
C LEU A 66 -5.07 -12.89 -0.09
N PHE A 67 -5.56 -11.84 0.54
CA PHE A 67 -5.01 -11.28 1.78
C PHE A 67 -6.12 -11.09 2.80
N GLN A 68 -5.80 -11.33 4.05
CA GLN A 68 -6.70 -11.08 5.18
C GLN A 68 -6.95 -9.57 5.34
N LYS A 69 -5.92 -8.77 5.07
CA LYS A 69 -6.01 -7.31 5.13
C LYS A 69 -5.14 -6.68 4.03
N ILE A 70 -5.65 -5.63 3.42
CA ILE A 70 -4.90 -4.78 2.49
C ILE A 70 -4.82 -3.39 3.13
N VAL A 71 -3.62 -2.85 3.24
CA VAL A 71 -3.36 -1.52 3.79
C VAL A 71 -2.67 -0.65 2.75
N THR A 72 -3.01 0.63 2.75
CA THR A 72 -2.53 1.57 1.75
C THR A 72 -1.98 2.84 2.38
N ALA A 73 -0.91 3.39 1.84
CA ALA A 73 -0.44 4.71 2.22
C ALA A 73 0.16 5.45 1.01
N ILE A 74 -0.02 6.76 0.99
CA ILE A 74 0.57 7.65 0.00
C ILE A 74 1.79 8.31 0.62
N VAL A 75 2.93 8.17 -0.07
CA VAL A 75 4.19 8.77 0.34
C VAL A 75 4.31 10.16 -0.29
N THR A 76 4.33 11.19 0.53
CA THR A 76 4.46 12.57 0.05
C THR A 76 5.92 12.89 -0.30
N LYS A 77 6.15 13.87 -1.19
CA LYS A 77 7.51 14.32 -1.58
C LYS A 77 8.37 14.69 -0.38
N LYS A 78 7.79 15.34 0.62
CA LYS A 78 8.43 15.52 1.92
C LYS A 78 8.05 14.31 2.78
N LEU A 79 9.03 13.44 3.02
CA LEU A 79 8.81 12.22 3.79
C LEU A 79 8.26 12.53 5.19
N ASP A 80 7.11 11.95 5.50
CA ASP A 80 6.46 12.05 6.81
C ASP A 80 6.07 10.64 7.28
N ILE A 81 6.96 10.02 8.04
CA ILE A 81 6.77 8.67 8.58
C ILE A 81 5.54 8.59 9.46
N THR A 82 5.30 9.61 10.27
CA THR A 82 4.14 9.66 11.16
C THR A 82 2.82 9.63 10.39
N ASN A 83 2.74 10.34 9.25
CA ASN A 83 1.57 10.32 8.40
C ASN A 83 1.37 8.97 7.71
N ILE A 84 2.45 8.33 7.26
CA ILE A 84 2.39 6.98 6.68
C ILE A 84 1.89 5.98 7.73
N GLN A 85 2.46 6.02 8.94
CA GLN A 85 2.03 5.16 10.05
C GLN A 85 0.55 5.35 10.39
N ARG A 86 0.05 6.61 10.37
CA ARG A 86 -1.37 6.89 10.62
C ARG A 86 -2.25 6.26 9.54
N GLN A 87 -1.92 6.45 8.26
CA GLN A 87 -2.69 5.86 7.16
C GLN A 87 -2.78 4.32 7.27
N ILE A 88 -1.65 3.67 7.55
CA ILE A 88 -1.61 2.21 7.76
C ILE A 88 -2.40 1.82 9.01
N GLY A 89 -2.26 2.58 10.10
CA GLY A 89 -2.98 2.34 11.35
C GLY A 89 -4.50 2.39 11.16
N ASP A 90 -4.99 3.40 10.44
CA ASP A 90 -6.40 3.57 10.13
C ASP A 90 -6.97 2.33 9.39
N ASP A 91 -6.20 1.75 8.47
CA ASP A 91 -6.62 0.55 7.72
C ASP A 91 -6.68 -0.73 8.57
N ILE A 92 -5.89 -0.83 9.65
CA ILE A 92 -5.87 -1.99 10.55
C ILE A 92 -6.57 -1.75 11.89
N ASP A 93 -7.38 -0.72 11.97
CA ASP A 93 -8.12 -0.34 13.19
C ASP A 93 -7.19 -0.11 14.40
N LEU A 94 -6.07 0.58 14.16
CA LEU A 94 -5.09 0.97 15.17
C LEU A 94 -5.03 2.49 15.30
N ASN A 95 -5.66 3.02 16.34
CA ASN A 95 -5.62 4.45 16.66
C ASN A 95 -4.48 4.73 17.65
N PHE A 96 -3.52 5.56 17.26
CA PHE A 96 -2.39 5.94 18.11
C PHE A 96 -2.75 6.97 19.20
N ASP A 97 -3.89 7.65 19.08
CA ASP A 97 -4.35 8.64 20.03
C ASP A 97 -5.29 8.03 21.10
N ASP A 98 -5.72 6.78 20.89
CA ASP A 98 -6.69 6.12 21.76
C ASP A 98 -5.96 5.33 22.87
N LYS A 99 -6.03 5.84 24.10
CA LYS A 99 -5.43 5.23 25.30
C LYS A 99 -6.01 3.86 25.63
N MET A 100 -7.20 3.52 25.10
CA MET A 100 -7.91 2.28 25.44
C MET A 100 -7.48 1.08 24.60
N ASN A 101 -6.91 1.27 23.41
CA ASN A 101 -6.44 0.18 22.55
C ASN A 101 -5.10 -0.43 22.98
N LEU A 102 -4.46 0.13 24.00
CA LEU A 102 -3.15 -0.30 24.50
C LEU A 102 -3.24 -1.37 25.60
N THR A 103 -4.45 -1.78 26.01
CA THR A 103 -4.65 -2.66 27.17
C THR A 103 -4.34 -4.14 26.96
N GLU A 104 -4.15 -4.59 25.71
CA GLU A 104 -3.81 -5.99 25.42
C GLU A 104 -2.30 -6.29 25.38
N SER A 105 -1.45 -5.30 25.57
CA SER A 105 0.00 -5.47 25.50
C SER A 105 0.64 -5.07 26.83
N THR A 106 1.46 -5.96 27.39
CA THR A 106 2.36 -5.72 28.55
C THR A 106 3.24 -4.47 28.41
N PHE A 107 3.19 -3.82 27.26
CA PHE A 107 3.91 -2.61 26.90
C PHE A 107 3.30 -1.32 27.50
N CYS A 108 2.07 -1.39 28.01
CA CYS A 108 1.34 -0.21 28.47
C CYS A 108 1.80 0.34 29.84
N MET A 109 2.64 -0.38 30.58
CA MET A 109 3.05 0.04 31.93
C MET A 109 4.11 1.16 31.98
N CYS A 110 4.71 1.56 30.84
CA CYS A 110 5.80 2.54 30.82
C CYS A 110 5.37 3.97 30.45
N PHE A 111 4.09 4.20 30.11
CA PHE A 111 3.65 5.49 29.66
C PHE A 111 2.99 6.30 30.81
N GLY A 112 3.80 7.17 31.40
CA GLY A 112 3.31 8.25 32.24
C GLY A 112 2.39 9.20 31.47
N ASN A 113 1.43 9.76 32.15
CA ASN A 113 0.38 10.67 31.69
C ASN A 113 0.83 11.67 30.61
N ASN A 114 0.09 11.75 29.50
CA ASN A 114 0.12 12.81 28.48
C ASN A 114 1.29 12.83 27.46
N LYS A 115 2.11 11.82 27.30
CA LYS A 115 3.14 11.81 26.26
C LYS A 115 2.59 11.25 24.95
N ARG A 116 2.76 12.00 23.85
CA ARG A 116 2.49 11.50 22.49
C ARG A 116 3.45 10.37 22.18
N MET A 117 2.95 9.32 21.50
CA MET A 117 3.79 8.21 21.06
C MET A 117 4.85 8.67 20.06
N THR A 118 6.06 8.19 20.22
CA THR A 118 7.16 8.39 19.27
C THR A 118 6.93 7.55 18.00
N THR A 119 7.62 7.90 16.92
CA THR A 119 7.61 7.13 15.67
C THR A 119 8.03 5.67 15.89
N ALA A 120 9.03 5.42 16.73
CA ALA A 120 9.50 4.07 17.06
C ALA A 120 8.46 3.24 17.82
N GLU A 121 7.75 3.85 18.76
CA GLU A 121 6.66 3.20 19.50
C GLU A 121 5.50 2.84 18.59
N ARG A 122 5.12 3.74 17.68
CA ARG A 122 4.10 3.49 16.64
C ARG A 122 4.53 2.36 15.70
N ALA A 123 5.79 2.34 15.27
CA ALA A 123 6.35 1.28 14.43
C ALA A 123 6.24 -0.09 15.10
N SER A 124 6.57 -0.18 16.40
CA SER A 124 6.48 -1.42 17.18
C SER A 124 5.04 -1.93 17.27
N LEU A 125 4.07 -1.03 17.49
CA LEU A 125 2.66 -1.39 17.53
C LEU A 125 2.12 -1.85 16.17
N LEU A 126 2.46 -1.14 15.10
CA LEU A 126 2.08 -1.53 13.74
C LEU A 126 2.62 -2.91 13.39
N CYS A 127 3.90 -3.14 13.63
CA CYS A 127 4.55 -4.43 13.38
C CYS A 127 3.87 -5.55 14.16
N ALA A 128 3.64 -5.34 15.46
CA ALA A 128 2.97 -6.34 16.31
C ALA A 128 1.53 -6.63 15.84
N LYS A 129 0.77 -5.60 15.44
CA LYS A 129 -0.59 -5.77 14.92
C LYS A 129 -0.59 -6.51 13.59
N MET A 130 0.29 -6.15 12.65
CA MET A 130 0.39 -6.82 11.35
C MET A 130 0.83 -8.29 11.49
N LYS A 131 1.75 -8.59 12.42
CA LYS A 131 2.19 -9.97 12.70
C LYS A 131 1.09 -10.87 13.27
N LYS A 132 0.04 -10.31 13.85
CA LYS A 132 -1.15 -11.07 14.27
C LYS A 132 -2.07 -11.45 13.10
N LEU A 133 -1.95 -10.76 11.97
CA LEU A 133 -2.68 -11.07 10.73
C LEU A 133 -1.90 -12.14 9.95
N GLN A 134 -2.61 -13.09 9.35
CA GLN A 134 -1.98 -14.21 8.64
C GLN A 134 -1.34 -13.77 7.32
N THR A 135 -2.04 -12.88 6.59
CA THR A 135 -1.58 -12.36 5.30
C THR A 135 -1.98 -10.90 5.15
N VAL A 136 -0.99 -10.04 4.89
CA VAL A 136 -1.21 -8.60 4.70
C VAL A 136 -0.56 -8.14 3.41
N LEU A 137 -1.28 -7.36 2.61
CA LEU A 137 -0.70 -6.60 1.50
C LEU A 137 -0.55 -5.15 1.93
N VAL A 138 0.68 -4.65 1.93
CA VAL A 138 0.99 -3.24 2.14
C VAL A 138 1.26 -2.58 0.79
N VAL A 139 0.53 -1.53 0.46
CA VAL A 139 0.71 -0.77 -0.78
C VAL A 139 1.15 0.64 -0.45
N LEU A 140 2.34 1.02 -0.90
CA LEU A 140 2.89 2.36 -0.73
C LEU A 140 2.97 3.04 -2.10
N PHE A 141 2.19 4.12 -2.22
CA PHE A 141 2.09 4.88 -3.47
C PHE A 141 3.09 6.05 -3.51
N ASP A 142 3.60 6.31 -4.71
CA ASP A 142 4.34 7.53 -5.08
C ASP A 142 5.65 7.71 -4.30
N LEU A 143 6.50 6.68 -4.24
CA LEU A 143 7.82 6.78 -3.65
C LEU A 143 8.71 7.74 -4.46
N HIS A 144 9.29 8.71 -3.77
CA HIS A 144 10.22 9.70 -4.33
C HIS A 144 11.69 9.46 -3.91
N GLY A 145 11.95 8.52 -3.01
CA GLY A 145 13.27 8.20 -2.49
C GLY A 145 13.23 6.96 -1.60
N ARG A 146 14.37 6.68 -0.96
CA ARG A 146 14.50 5.57 -0.03
C ARG A 146 13.55 5.72 1.15
N LEU A 147 12.88 4.63 1.49
CA LEU A 147 11.99 4.52 2.62
C LEU A 147 12.44 3.36 3.51
N ASP A 148 12.58 3.58 4.80
CA ASP A 148 12.88 2.52 5.75
C ASP A 148 11.58 1.87 6.23
N LEU A 149 11.36 0.64 5.77
CA LEU A 149 10.15 -0.14 6.11
C LEU A 149 10.09 -0.48 7.60
N GLY A 150 11.25 -0.70 8.22
CA GLY A 150 11.35 -0.98 9.66
C GLY A 150 10.99 0.24 10.49
N GLU A 151 11.39 1.44 10.08
CA GLU A 151 11.03 2.69 10.75
C GLU A 151 9.53 2.98 10.71
N ILE A 152 8.86 2.54 9.64
CA ILE A 152 7.40 2.61 9.55
C ILE A 152 6.74 1.57 10.46
N GLY A 153 7.35 0.40 10.62
CA GLY A 153 6.82 -0.76 11.34
C GLY A 153 6.18 -1.81 10.43
N ILE A 154 6.59 -1.85 9.16
CA ILE A 154 6.14 -2.87 8.21
C ILE A 154 7.02 -4.11 8.35
N PRO A 155 6.46 -5.31 8.62
CA PRO A 155 7.22 -6.55 8.66
C PRO A 155 7.78 -6.88 7.25
N PHE A 156 9.07 -7.17 7.16
CA PHE A 156 9.73 -7.53 5.91
C PHE A 156 10.91 -8.51 6.14
N GLY A 157 11.48 -9.05 5.05
CA GLY A 157 12.57 -10.03 5.15
C GLY A 157 12.12 -11.32 5.81
N GLU A 158 12.95 -11.91 6.66
CA GLU A 158 12.65 -13.17 7.35
C GLU A 158 11.45 -13.04 8.32
N ASP A 159 11.19 -11.84 8.81
CA ASP A 159 10.10 -11.52 9.73
C ASP A 159 8.79 -11.10 9.04
N HIS A 160 8.68 -11.24 7.70
CA HIS A 160 7.55 -10.73 6.92
C HIS A 160 6.20 -11.34 7.30
N ASN A 161 6.17 -12.55 7.89
CA ASN A 161 4.96 -13.24 8.39
C ASN A 161 3.77 -13.21 7.41
N GLY A 162 4.03 -13.53 6.12
CA GLY A 162 3.00 -13.48 5.07
C GLY A 162 2.68 -12.06 4.57
N CYS A 163 3.43 -11.04 4.98
CA CYS A 163 3.30 -9.68 4.48
C CYS A 163 3.92 -9.55 3.09
N LYS A 164 3.16 -9.03 2.13
CA LYS A 164 3.66 -8.59 0.83
C LYS A 164 3.62 -7.08 0.73
N ILE A 165 4.60 -6.51 0.04
CA ILE A 165 4.77 -5.07 -0.07
C ILE A 165 4.79 -4.70 -1.54
N LEU A 166 3.89 -3.81 -1.96
CA LEU A 166 3.79 -3.27 -3.30
C LEU A 166 4.17 -1.78 -3.26
N LEU A 167 5.21 -1.43 -3.99
CA LEU A 167 5.74 -0.08 -4.04
C LEU A 167 5.51 0.52 -5.43
N THR A 168 5.05 1.76 -5.51
CA THR A 168 4.97 2.47 -6.79
C THR A 168 5.91 3.67 -6.81
N SER A 169 6.51 3.92 -7.97
CA SER A 169 7.36 5.09 -8.20
C SER A 169 7.46 5.38 -9.70
N SER A 170 7.57 6.65 -10.05
CA SER A 170 7.96 7.06 -11.41
C SER A 170 9.47 6.90 -11.66
N SER A 171 10.26 6.65 -10.61
CA SER A 171 11.70 6.48 -10.68
C SER A 171 12.11 5.00 -10.55
N LEU A 172 12.68 4.47 -11.64
CA LEU A 172 13.28 3.13 -11.68
C LEU A 172 14.41 3.00 -10.66
N GLU A 173 15.21 4.05 -10.48
CA GLU A 173 16.34 4.07 -9.56
C GLU A 173 15.89 3.92 -8.10
N VAL A 174 14.79 4.56 -7.72
CA VAL A 174 14.23 4.45 -6.36
C VAL A 174 13.86 2.99 -6.09
N LEU A 175 13.15 2.34 -6.99
CA LEU A 175 12.71 0.96 -6.79
C LEU A 175 13.86 -0.05 -6.84
N SER A 176 14.74 0.06 -7.85
CA SER A 176 15.78 -0.95 -8.07
C SER A 176 16.99 -0.79 -7.15
N LYS A 177 17.51 0.43 -6.97
CA LYS A 177 18.74 0.67 -6.21
C LYS A 177 18.50 1.03 -4.75
N GLN A 178 17.50 1.88 -4.49
CA GLN A 178 17.26 2.39 -3.13
C GLN A 178 16.38 1.47 -2.30
N MET A 179 15.29 0.94 -2.88
CA MET A 179 14.38 0.01 -2.21
C MET A 179 14.76 -1.46 -2.42
N LYS A 180 15.57 -1.76 -3.44
CA LYS A 180 16.01 -3.11 -3.78
C LYS A 180 14.86 -4.10 -3.86
N VAL A 181 13.83 -3.73 -4.64
CA VAL A 181 12.65 -4.59 -4.83
C VAL A 181 13.04 -5.94 -5.42
N HIS A 182 12.40 -7.00 -4.98
CA HIS A 182 12.68 -8.36 -5.44
C HIS A 182 12.14 -8.59 -6.86
N LYS A 183 10.99 -8.02 -7.17
CA LYS A 183 10.39 -8.04 -8.50
C LYS A 183 10.05 -6.64 -8.97
N LEU A 184 10.48 -6.30 -10.16
CA LEU A 184 10.20 -5.01 -10.79
C LEU A 184 9.29 -5.20 -12.00
N ILE A 185 8.18 -4.46 -12.02
CA ILE A 185 7.23 -4.43 -13.13
C ILE A 185 7.25 -3.02 -13.72
N GLN A 186 7.52 -2.91 -15.02
CA GLN A 186 7.52 -1.63 -15.71
C GLN A 186 6.24 -1.47 -16.53
N ILE A 187 5.58 -0.33 -16.38
CA ILE A 187 4.38 0.03 -17.12
C ILE A 187 4.76 1.09 -18.15
N SER A 188 4.62 0.74 -19.42
CA SER A 188 5.00 1.60 -20.53
C SER A 188 4.00 2.72 -20.80
N GLU A 189 4.48 3.84 -21.32
CA GLU A 189 3.65 4.85 -21.98
C GLU A 189 3.29 4.33 -23.40
N ARG A 190 2.07 3.85 -23.58
CA ARG A 190 1.48 3.65 -24.91
C ARG A 190 0.17 4.38 -25.03
#